data_7990613612b81fc1ba9d7f0c0835a356
#
_entry.id   7990613612b81fc1ba9d7f0c0835a356
#
_cell.length_a   1.000
_cell.length_b   1.000
_cell.length_c   1.000
_cell.angle_alpha   90.00
_cell.angle_beta   90.00
_cell.angle_gamma   90.00
#
_symmetry.space_group_name_H-M   'P 1'
#
loop_
_entity.id
_entity.type
_entity.pdbx_description
1 polymer ?
#
loop_
_entity_poly.entity_id
_entity_poly.type
_entity_poly.pdbx_seq_one_letter_code
_entity_poly.pdbx_strand_id
1 'polypeptide(L)'
;MSNINDKIRQIAKETEPELIHIRRELHQYPELGIDLPKTHEIISRELHKIPGLKIREHAAGGYGLIAELKGKKEHGKNVLLRADIDALPLEEKVESTYKSRHDGRMHACGHDGHATWLIGAAKILAQLTDEFGGCIRFAFQPGEEVGLGADTMIEEDKVLEDPKMDMAFAAHGWPSVESGKIGIVRHYAFGCVGDFKVRIIGKKGHASWPEQTVDPIAAANEIYQHIPAILTRTVSGTEPKIMSVTYMQAGDVNVRNIIPQDCVFGGTMRAVKREVLEKMKAELEKEIKGICQVYGTSYEADIRIHGGSVKNAPELLNGVKKSAADVLGKKNVYIIEEDNLGGENFAEYSSRVPAVYMFIGIKPEEKEAIPGLHSPEYQFDDTVLAGAAAAFANIAIHGCMGELKEN
;
A
#
# COMPACT_ATOMS: atom_id res chain seq x y z
N MET A 1 2.26 -36.16 18.66
CA MET A 1 2.53 -35.41 17.38
C MET A 1 2.50 -33.94 17.75
N SER A 2 3.55 -33.16 17.46
CA SER A 2 3.52 -31.73 17.69
C SER A 2 2.43 -31.12 16.79
N ASN A 3 1.63 -30.20 17.34
CA ASN A 3 0.63 -29.46 16.59
C ASN A 3 1.35 -28.68 15.47
N ILE A 4 0.74 -28.56 14.28
CA ILE A 4 1.32 -27.82 13.16
C ILE A 4 1.72 -26.39 13.55
N ASN A 5 0.94 -25.73 14.39
CA ASN A 5 1.20 -24.41 14.92
C ASN A 5 2.50 -24.35 15.74
N ASP A 6 2.85 -25.43 16.48
CA ASP A 6 4.11 -25.51 17.23
C ASP A 6 5.31 -25.64 16.27
N LYS A 7 5.16 -26.46 15.21
CA LYS A 7 6.19 -26.58 14.16
C LYS A 7 6.44 -25.22 13.48
N ILE A 8 5.36 -24.50 13.10
CA ILE A 8 5.46 -23.19 12.47
C ILE A 8 6.21 -22.21 13.39
N ARG A 9 5.83 -22.12 14.67
CA ARG A 9 6.49 -21.25 15.65
C ARG A 9 7.97 -21.59 15.84
N GLN A 10 8.29 -22.88 15.89
CA GLN A 10 9.66 -23.34 16.03
C GLN A 10 10.51 -22.95 14.83
N ILE A 11 10.06 -23.25 13.60
CA ILE A 11 10.78 -22.91 12.37
C ILE A 11 10.94 -21.38 12.26
N ALA A 12 9.89 -20.60 12.54
CA ALA A 12 9.94 -19.15 12.53
C ALA A 12 11.02 -18.61 13.48
N LYS A 13 11.08 -19.12 14.72
CA LYS A 13 12.09 -18.74 15.70
C LYS A 13 13.51 -19.11 15.26
N GLU A 14 13.70 -20.29 14.68
CA GLU A 14 14.98 -20.75 14.16
C GLU A 14 15.48 -19.88 12.98
N THR A 15 14.54 -19.34 12.18
CA THR A 15 14.83 -18.53 11.00
C THR A 15 15.04 -17.04 11.33
N GLU A 16 14.59 -16.57 12.50
CA GLU A 16 14.58 -15.16 12.90
C GLU A 16 15.93 -14.43 12.70
N PRO A 17 17.10 -14.97 13.12
CA PRO A 17 18.37 -14.27 12.94
C PRO A 17 18.72 -14.06 11.46
N GLU A 18 18.37 -15.00 10.59
CA GLU A 18 18.57 -14.89 9.15
C GLU A 18 17.62 -13.83 8.54
N LEU A 19 16.35 -13.79 8.97
CA LEU A 19 15.40 -12.77 8.51
C LEU A 19 15.86 -11.37 8.89
N ILE A 20 16.34 -11.16 10.11
CA ILE A 20 16.91 -9.87 10.53
C ILE A 20 18.08 -9.46 9.63
N HIS A 21 18.95 -10.40 9.29
CA HIS A 21 20.08 -10.14 8.39
C HIS A 21 19.60 -9.73 6.99
N ILE A 22 18.65 -10.48 6.39
CA ILE A 22 18.10 -10.21 5.07
C ILE A 22 17.44 -8.82 5.02
N ARG A 23 16.58 -8.50 6.00
CA ARG A 23 15.92 -7.21 6.11
C ARG A 23 16.91 -6.05 6.15
N ARG A 24 17.96 -6.17 6.98
CA ARG A 24 18.99 -5.14 7.13
C ARG A 24 19.85 -5.00 5.89
N GLU A 25 20.09 -6.10 5.15
CA GLU A 25 20.76 -6.02 3.85
C GLU A 25 19.90 -5.30 2.82
N LEU A 26 18.59 -5.61 2.71
CA LEU A 26 17.66 -4.89 1.84
C LEU A 26 17.61 -3.40 2.19
N HIS A 27 17.53 -3.07 3.48
CA HIS A 27 17.50 -1.69 3.97
C HIS A 27 18.71 -0.87 3.55
N GLN A 28 19.89 -1.50 3.48
CA GLN A 28 21.11 -0.82 3.04
C GLN A 28 21.12 -0.45 1.54
N TYR A 29 20.28 -1.09 0.73
CA TYR A 29 20.27 -0.91 -0.72
C TYR A 29 18.87 -0.53 -1.23
N PRO A 30 18.28 0.58 -0.77
CA PRO A 30 16.96 1.00 -1.21
C PRO A 30 16.99 1.44 -2.67
N GLU A 31 16.08 0.90 -3.48
CA GLU A 31 15.92 1.21 -4.89
C GLU A 31 14.49 1.66 -5.19
N LEU A 32 14.30 2.46 -6.23
CA LEU A 32 13.05 3.22 -6.46
C LEU A 32 12.24 2.65 -7.63
N GLY A 33 10.93 2.59 -7.45
CA GLY A 33 9.98 2.26 -8.50
C GLY A 33 10.14 0.83 -9.00
N ILE A 34 10.40 0.64 -10.30
CA ILE A 34 10.48 -0.69 -10.93
C ILE A 34 11.91 -1.15 -11.25
N ASP A 35 12.90 -0.27 -11.15
CA ASP A 35 14.31 -0.56 -11.46
C ASP A 35 15.07 -0.91 -10.17
N LEU A 36 15.04 -2.20 -9.79
CA LEU A 36 15.47 -2.70 -8.49
C LEU A 36 16.50 -3.85 -8.60
N PRO A 37 17.62 -3.69 -9.30
CA PRO A 37 18.55 -4.79 -9.57
C PRO A 37 19.16 -5.42 -8.32
N LYS A 38 19.49 -4.62 -7.28
CA LYS A 38 20.09 -5.13 -6.05
C LYS A 38 19.08 -5.79 -5.14
N THR A 39 17.89 -5.21 -5.03
CA THR A 39 16.75 -5.78 -4.30
C THR A 39 16.37 -7.13 -4.89
N HIS A 40 16.27 -7.21 -6.22
CA HIS A 40 16.02 -8.44 -6.95
C HIS A 40 17.11 -9.49 -6.67
N GLU A 41 18.39 -9.13 -6.77
CA GLU A 41 19.52 -10.02 -6.49
C GLU A 41 19.44 -10.64 -5.10
N ILE A 42 19.15 -9.81 -4.08
CA ILE A 42 19.07 -10.26 -2.68
C ILE A 42 17.90 -11.23 -2.52
N ILE A 43 16.70 -10.87 -2.99
CA ILE A 43 15.50 -11.72 -2.86
C ILE A 43 15.69 -13.02 -3.63
N SER A 44 16.14 -12.97 -4.89
CA SER A 44 16.40 -14.14 -5.72
C SER A 44 17.39 -15.10 -5.06
N ARG A 45 18.52 -14.57 -4.55
CA ARG A 45 19.50 -15.35 -3.81
C ARG A 45 18.88 -16.11 -2.62
N GLU A 46 18.02 -15.48 -1.85
CA GLU A 46 17.39 -16.10 -0.69
C GLU A 46 16.33 -17.13 -1.09
N LEU A 47 15.54 -16.87 -2.13
CA LEU A 47 14.56 -17.82 -2.65
C LEU A 47 15.20 -19.08 -3.21
N HIS A 48 16.36 -18.98 -3.90
CA HIS A 48 17.07 -20.13 -4.44
C HIS A 48 17.65 -21.07 -3.37
N LYS A 49 17.78 -20.61 -2.12
CA LYS A 49 18.16 -21.48 -0.99
C LYS A 49 17.00 -22.35 -0.49
N ILE A 50 15.76 -22.06 -0.89
CA ILE A 50 14.56 -22.74 -0.38
C ILE A 50 14.22 -23.94 -1.27
N PRO A 51 14.28 -25.18 -0.74
CA PRO A 51 14.00 -26.37 -1.52
C PRO A 51 12.56 -26.41 -2.03
N GLY A 52 12.37 -26.83 -3.28
CA GLY A 52 11.05 -27.06 -3.86
C GLY A 52 10.35 -25.82 -4.40
N LEU A 53 10.92 -24.62 -4.25
CA LEU A 53 10.40 -23.43 -4.91
C LEU A 53 10.69 -23.46 -6.42
N LYS A 54 9.67 -23.15 -7.20
CA LYS A 54 9.80 -22.85 -8.62
C LYS A 54 9.78 -21.34 -8.78
N ILE A 55 10.89 -20.74 -9.21
CA ILE A 55 11.08 -19.31 -9.28
C ILE A 55 10.97 -18.84 -10.72
N ARG A 56 10.23 -17.78 -10.97
CA ARG A 56 10.20 -17.01 -12.19
C ARG A 56 10.80 -15.63 -11.90
N GLU A 57 11.95 -15.42 -12.47
CA GLU A 57 12.70 -14.18 -12.42
C GLU A 57 12.10 -13.12 -13.36
N HIS A 58 12.42 -11.86 -13.11
CA HIS A 58 12.13 -10.73 -14.00
C HIS A 58 10.63 -10.49 -14.28
N ALA A 59 9.76 -10.74 -13.29
CA ALA A 59 8.37 -10.33 -13.36
C ALA A 59 8.20 -8.80 -13.25
N ALA A 60 7.00 -8.30 -13.48
CA ALA A 60 6.64 -6.88 -13.43
C ALA A 60 7.53 -5.99 -14.32
N GLY A 61 7.85 -6.48 -15.51
CA GLY A 61 8.64 -5.74 -16.48
C GLY A 61 10.15 -5.68 -16.19
N GLY A 62 10.65 -6.44 -15.18
CA GLY A 62 12.10 -6.48 -14.96
C GLY A 62 12.57 -7.09 -13.65
N TYR A 63 12.26 -6.49 -12.51
CA TYR A 63 12.87 -6.85 -11.22
C TYR A 63 11.92 -7.42 -10.17
N GLY A 64 10.67 -7.68 -10.52
CA GLY A 64 9.76 -8.49 -9.71
C GLY A 64 10.13 -9.97 -9.75
N LEU A 65 9.69 -10.73 -8.73
CA LEU A 65 9.86 -12.18 -8.68
C LEU A 65 8.53 -12.86 -8.33
N ILE A 66 8.32 -14.03 -8.94
CA ILE A 66 7.20 -14.89 -8.60
C ILE A 66 7.77 -16.27 -8.24
N ALA A 67 7.45 -16.76 -7.06
CA ALA A 67 7.84 -18.09 -6.63
C ALA A 67 6.61 -18.95 -6.36
N GLU A 68 6.70 -20.26 -6.59
CA GLU A 68 5.61 -21.20 -6.36
C GLU A 68 6.09 -22.40 -5.55
N LEU A 69 5.24 -22.78 -4.60
CA LEU A 69 5.42 -23.97 -3.80
C LEU A 69 4.16 -24.85 -3.89
N LYS A 70 4.33 -26.11 -4.29
CA LYS A 70 3.22 -27.08 -4.37
C LYS A 70 3.13 -27.88 -3.08
N GLY A 71 1.92 -27.98 -2.54
CA GLY A 71 1.59 -28.91 -1.47
C GLY A 71 1.55 -30.36 -1.98
N LYS A 72 1.72 -31.30 -1.07
CA LYS A 72 1.75 -32.76 -1.40
C LYS A 72 0.41 -33.46 -1.14
N LYS A 73 -0.56 -32.81 -0.48
CA LYS A 73 -1.91 -33.38 -0.36
C LYS A 73 -2.62 -33.36 -1.71
N GLU A 74 -3.46 -34.35 -1.94
CA GLU A 74 -4.14 -34.59 -3.22
C GLU A 74 -5.03 -33.39 -3.66
N HIS A 75 -5.70 -32.76 -2.70
CA HIS A 75 -6.62 -31.65 -2.95
C HIS A 75 -6.23 -30.42 -2.16
N GLY A 76 -6.41 -29.23 -2.78
CA GLY A 76 -6.17 -27.97 -2.14
C GLY A 76 -6.51 -26.79 -3.04
N LYS A 77 -6.67 -25.61 -2.45
CA LYS A 77 -6.84 -24.33 -3.13
C LYS A 77 -5.51 -23.67 -3.40
N ASN A 78 -5.51 -22.68 -4.27
CA ASN A 78 -4.33 -21.92 -4.63
C ASN A 78 -4.37 -20.56 -3.93
N VAL A 79 -3.29 -20.20 -3.28
CA VAL A 79 -3.17 -19.01 -2.44
C VAL A 79 -2.05 -18.13 -2.96
N LEU A 80 -2.31 -16.84 -3.12
CA LEU A 80 -1.30 -15.83 -3.40
C LEU A 80 -0.91 -15.10 -2.11
N LEU A 81 0.38 -14.97 -1.86
CA LEU A 81 0.97 -14.09 -0.85
C LEU A 81 1.79 -13.00 -1.57
N ARG A 82 1.56 -11.73 -1.22
CA ARG A 82 2.24 -10.59 -1.89
C ARG A 82 3.05 -9.76 -0.88
N ALA A 83 4.21 -9.32 -1.30
CA ALA A 83 4.96 -8.21 -0.70
C ALA A 83 5.39 -7.23 -1.78
N ASP A 84 5.32 -5.93 -1.48
CA ASP A 84 6.00 -4.88 -2.21
C ASP A 84 7.49 -4.85 -1.85
N ILE A 85 8.35 -4.26 -2.73
CA ILE A 85 9.79 -4.35 -2.57
C ILE A 85 10.56 -3.07 -2.91
N ASP A 86 9.90 -2.00 -3.34
CA ASP A 86 10.51 -0.72 -3.69
C ASP A 86 10.68 0.21 -2.48
N ALA A 87 11.43 1.30 -2.65
CA ALA A 87 11.76 2.28 -1.63
C ALA A 87 11.37 3.70 -2.06
N LEU A 88 11.61 4.67 -1.18
CA LEU A 88 11.24 6.07 -1.35
C LEU A 88 12.44 6.99 -1.61
N PRO A 89 12.26 8.06 -2.40
CA PRO A 89 13.27 9.10 -2.63
C PRO A 89 13.34 10.04 -1.42
N LEU A 90 13.88 9.54 -0.30
CA LEU A 90 13.90 10.19 0.99
C LEU A 90 15.23 9.97 1.68
N GLU A 91 15.85 11.04 2.21
CA GLU A 91 17.12 10.94 2.96
C GLU A 91 16.88 10.36 4.35
N GLU A 92 17.57 9.27 4.67
CA GLU A 92 17.49 8.62 5.98
C GLU A 92 18.24 9.42 7.04
N LYS A 93 17.54 9.77 8.14
CA LYS A 93 18.13 10.48 9.29
C LYS A 93 18.38 9.59 10.49
N VAL A 94 18.03 8.31 10.42
CA VAL A 94 18.28 7.35 11.50
C VAL A 94 19.73 6.87 11.44
N GLU A 95 20.44 6.98 12.54
CA GLU A 95 21.78 6.41 12.66
C GLU A 95 21.69 4.94 13.08
N SER A 96 22.13 4.05 12.20
CA SER A 96 22.14 2.60 12.42
C SER A 96 23.33 1.94 11.72
N THR A 97 23.67 0.72 12.13
CA THR A 97 24.72 -0.07 11.47
C THR A 97 24.31 -0.58 10.07
N TYR A 98 23.03 -0.43 9.73
CA TYR A 98 22.44 -0.86 8.47
C TYR A 98 21.75 0.29 7.74
N LYS A 99 22.12 1.54 8.03
CA LYS A 99 21.65 2.73 7.33
C LYS A 99 21.81 2.59 5.81
N SER A 100 20.91 3.20 5.06
CA SER A 100 20.99 3.28 3.60
C SER A 100 22.37 3.68 3.12
N ARG A 101 22.86 2.98 2.09
CA ARG A 101 24.12 3.31 1.38
C ARG A 101 23.88 4.14 0.12
N HIS A 102 22.63 4.49 -0.15
CA HIS A 102 22.21 5.32 -1.28
C HIS A 102 21.70 6.66 -0.76
N ASP A 103 22.44 7.73 -1.00
CA ASP A 103 22.03 9.08 -0.62
C ASP A 103 20.65 9.40 -1.23
N GLY A 104 19.77 10.02 -0.44
CA GLY A 104 18.43 10.39 -0.88
C GLY A 104 17.47 9.23 -1.14
N ARG A 105 17.76 8.02 -0.64
CA ARG A 105 16.87 6.86 -0.75
C ARG A 105 16.77 6.11 0.58
N MET A 106 15.56 5.68 0.94
CA MET A 106 15.30 4.98 2.19
C MET A 106 14.09 4.06 2.06
N HIS A 107 14.13 2.87 2.69
CA HIS A 107 12.94 2.08 2.95
C HIS A 107 12.10 2.70 4.08
N ALA A 108 11.46 3.85 3.82
CA ALA A 108 10.66 4.58 4.79
C ALA A 108 9.18 4.16 4.83
N CYS A 109 8.81 3.12 4.07
CA CYS A 109 7.50 2.46 4.11
C CYS A 109 7.58 1.02 4.67
N GLY A 110 8.80 0.46 4.82
CA GLY A 110 9.01 -0.85 5.42
C GLY A 110 8.93 -2.03 4.45
N HIS A 111 9.00 -1.79 3.14
CA HIS A 111 8.91 -2.85 2.13
C HIS A 111 10.08 -3.86 2.20
N ASP A 112 11.21 -3.48 2.73
CA ASP A 112 12.31 -4.38 3.12
C ASP A 112 11.87 -5.42 4.17
N GLY A 113 11.06 -5.00 5.15
CA GLY A 113 10.41 -5.90 6.11
C GLY A 113 9.36 -6.79 5.47
N HIS A 114 8.56 -6.23 4.54
CA HIS A 114 7.51 -6.98 3.82
C HIS A 114 8.11 -8.09 2.96
N ALA A 115 9.12 -7.80 2.16
CA ALA A 115 9.85 -8.81 1.40
C ALA A 115 10.44 -9.89 2.32
N THR A 116 11.00 -9.47 3.46
CA THR A 116 11.67 -10.39 4.38
C THR A 116 10.71 -11.36 5.05
N TRP A 117 9.57 -10.90 5.57
CA TRP A 117 8.62 -11.85 6.17
C TRP A 117 7.98 -12.78 5.14
N LEU A 118 7.85 -12.35 3.87
CA LEU A 118 7.37 -13.21 2.80
C LEU A 118 8.40 -14.30 2.46
N ILE A 119 9.71 -13.99 2.43
CA ILE A 119 10.80 -14.97 2.34
C ILE A 119 10.72 -15.94 3.54
N GLY A 120 10.51 -15.43 4.75
CA GLY A 120 10.34 -16.23 5.95
C GLY A 120 9.16 -17.20 5.84
N ALA A 121 8.02 -16.74 5.36
CA ALA A 121 6.86 -17.59 5.12
C ALA A 121 7.17 -18.70 4.10
N ALA A 122 7.90 -18.41 3.03
CA ALA A 122 8.33 -19.40 2.05
C ALA A 122 9.28 -20.47 2.68
N LYS A 123 10.23 -20.06 3.55
CA LYS A 123 11.11 -20.96 4.28
C LYS A 123 10.35 -21.90 5.23
N ILE A 124 9.33 -21.39 5.92
CA ILE A 124 8.47 -22.19 6.80
C ILE A 124 7.65 -23.18 5.97
N LEU A 125 6.98 -22.72 4.94
CA LEU A 125 6.08 -23.52 4.11
C LEU A 125 6.79 -24.62 3.34
N ALA A 126 8.04 -24.39 2.90
CA ALA A 126 8.84 -25.39 2.21
C ALA A 126 9.14 -26.63 3.09
N GLN A 127 9.19 -26.47 4.41
CA GLN A 127 9.36 -27.56 5.36
C GLN A 127 8.03 -28.25 5.74
N LEU A 128 6.90 -27.75 5.29
CA LEU A 128 5.55 -28.18 5.66
C LEU A 128 4.68 -28.58 4.46
N THR A 129 5.30 -28.92 3.33
CA THR A 129 4.57 -29.28 2.09
C THR A 129 3.63 -30.46 2.24
N ASP A 130 3.85 -31.35 3.23
CA ASP A 130 2.96 -32.47 3.56
C ASP A 130 1.67 -32.03 4.29
N GLU A 131 1.58 -30.78 4.75
CA GLU A 131 0.47 -30.27 5.55
C GLU A 131 -0.62 -29.60 4.69
N PHE A 132 -0.37 -29.33 3.41
CA PHE A 132 -1.35 -28.70 2.52
C PHE A 132 -1.34 -29.31 1.11
N GLY A 133 -2.40 -29.04 0.33
CA GLY A 133 -2.49 -29.31 -1.11
C GLY A 133 -2.56 -28.01 -1.90
N GLY A 134 -2.71 -28.10 -3.24
CA GLY A 134 -2.75 -26.93 -4.10
C GLY A 134 -1.39 -26.23 -4.26
N CYS A 135 -1.43 -24.94 -4.52
CA CYS A 135 -0.25 -24.11 -4.79
C CYS A 135 -0.25 -22.85 -3.92
N ILE A 136 0.89 -22.53 -3.32
CA ILE A 136 1.13 -21.24 -2.70
C ILE A 136 2.08 -20.47 -3.61
N ARG A 137 1.64 -19.29 -4.06
CA ARG A 137 2.40 -18.38 -4.92
C ARG A 137 2.85 -17.16 -4.11
N PHE A 138 4.11 -16.80 -4.23
CA PHE A 138 4.72 -15.64 -3.59
C PHE A 138 5.01 -14.61 -4.67
N ALA A 139 4.46 -13.42 -4.54
CA ALA A 139 4.68 -12.29 -5.45
C ALA A 139 5.49 -11.21 -4.74
N PHE A 140 6.70 -10.96 -5.22
CA PHE A 140 7.55 -9.86 -4.79
C PHE A 140 7.41 -8.74 -5.83
N GLN A 141 6.61 -7.75 -5.51
CA GLN A 141 6.13 -6.75 -6.45
C GLN A 141 6.91 -5.43 -6.34
N PRO A 142 7.56 -4.96 -7.41
CA PRO A 142 8.16 -3.62 -7.46
C PRO A 142 7.10 -2.54 -7.73
N GLY A 143 7.46 -1.27 -7.48
CA GLY A 143 6.72 -0.11 -7.97
C GLY A 143 5.41 0.18 -7.26
N GLU A 144 5.25 -0.19 -6.00
CA GLU A 144 4.06 0.15 -5.22
C GLU A 144 3.93 1.68 -5.06
N GLU A 145 5.00 2.35 -4.64
CA GLU A 145 5.06 3.78 -4.34
C GLU A 145 4.84 4.70 -5.56
N VAL A 146 4.94 4.13 -6.75
CA VAL A 146 4.69 4.83 -8.03
C VAL A 146 3.43 4.33 -8.74
N GLY A 147 2.65 3.47 -8.09
CA GLY A 147 1.39 2.93 -8.63
C GLY A 147 1.59 1.98 -9.82
N LEU A 148 2.74 1.32 -9.92
CA LEU A 148 3.09 0.39 -11.00
C LEU A 148 3.28 -1.03 -10.44
N GLY A 149 3.63 -1.96 -11.31
CA GLY A 149 4.01 -3.33 -10.96
C GLY A 149 2.83 -4.28 -10.75
N ALA A 150 1.80 -3.90 -10.01
CA ALA A 150 0.64 -4.77 -9.75
C ALA A 150 -0.08 -5.17 -11.05
N ASP A 151 -0.46 -4.19 -11.87
CA ASP A 151 -1.13 -4.46 -13.14
C ASP A 151 -0.26 -5.29 -14.08
N THR A 152 1.04 -4.99 -14.18
CA THR A 152 1.98 -5.76 -15.01
C THR A 152 2.06 -7.22 -14.53
N MET A 153 2.18 -7.46 -13.21
CA MET A 153 2.15 -8.82 -12.66
C MET A 153 0.86 -9.57 -12.97
N ILE A 154 -0.27 -8.88 -12.96
CA ILE A 154 -1.57 -9.49 -13.19
C ILE A 154 -1.81 -9.70 -14.70
N GLU A 155 -1.60 -8.67 -15.52
CA GLU A 155 -2.00 -8.68 -16.93
C GLU A 155 -0.93 -9.33 -17.83
N GLU A 156 0.35 -9.13 -17.56
CA GLU A 156 1.44 -9.67 -18.38
C GLU A 156 1.98 -10.98 -17.80
N ASP A 157 2.32 -11.00 -16.50
CA ASP A 157 2.89 -12.17 -15.83
C ASP A 157 1.85 -13.21 -15.43
N LYS A 158 0.55 -12.89 -15.51
CA LYS A 158 -0.55 -13.81 -15.18
C LYS A 158 -0.44 -14.37 -13.75
N VAL A 159 -0.04 -13.53 -12.81
CA VAL A 159 0.22 -13.94 -11.41
C VAL A 159 -1.00 -14.51 -10.69
N LEU A 160 -2.21 -14.28 -11.19
CA LEU A 160 -3.46 -14.85 -10.68
C LEU A 160 -3.94 -16.09 -11.46
N GLU A 161 -3.20 -16.49 -12.52
CA GLU A 161 -3.57 -17.59 -13.43
C GLU A 161 -2.53 -18.71 -13.41
N ASP A 162 -2.83 -19.88 -13.92
CA ASP A 162 -1.98 -21.07 -14.16
C ASP A 162 -1.03 -21.48 -13.00
N PRO A 163 -1.57 -21.98 -11.86
CA PRO A 163 -2.97 -22.23 -11.57
C PRO A 163 -3.70 -20.95 -11.14
N LYS A 164 -5.02 -20.90 -11.40
CA LYS A 164 -5.85 -19.78 -10.93
C LYS A 164 -5.80 -19.67 -9.41
N MET A 165 -5.53 -18.49 -8.89
CA MET A 165 -5.54 -18.22 -7.47
C MET A 165 -6.98 -18.11 -6.95
N ASP A 166 -7.25 -18.76 -5.81
CA ASP A 166 -8.56 -18.72 -5.14
C ASP A 166 -8.69 -17.57 -4.16
N MET A 167 -7.55 -17.07 -3.66
CA MET A 167 -7.50 -15.98 -2.70
C MET A 167 -6.10 -15.36 -2.65
N ALA A 168 -6.01 -14.12 -2.12
CA ALA A 168 -4.76 -13.39 -1.99
C ALA A 168 -4.61 -12.74 -0.60
N PHE A 169 -3.38 -12.70 -0.08
CA PHE A 169 -3.05 -12.07 1.20
C PHE A 169 -1.83 -11.18 1.08
N ALA A 170 -1.90 -10.03 1.74
CA ALA A 170 -0.78 -9.11 1.91
C ALA A 170 -0.82 -8.46 3.30
N ALA A 171 0.26 -7.80 3.69
CA ALA A 171 0.28 -7.02 4.91
C ALA A 171 1.26 -5.86 4.81
N HIS A 172 1.03 -4.85 5.65
CA HIS A 172 1.90 -3.68 5.79
C HIS A 172 2.39 -3.52 7.23
N GLY A 173 3.64 -3.13 7.41
CA GLY A 173 4.18 -2.72 8.70
C GLY A 173 3.51 -1.43 9.19
N TRP A 174 2.81 -1.47 10.34
CA TRP A 174 1.94 -0.38 10.73
C TRP A 174 2.39 0.32 12.02
N PRO A 175 2.79 1.60 11.96
CA PRO A 175 3.39 2.32 13.10
C PRO A 175 2.46 2.57 14.29
N SER A 176 1.14 2.49 14.13
CA SER A 176 0.18 2.66 15.23
C SER A 176 -0.26 1.35 15.87
N VAL A 177 0.15 0.20 15.32
CA VAL A 177 -0.08 -1.13 15.90
C VAL A 177 1.17 -1.55 16.65
N GLU A 178 1.01 -2.11 17.85
CA GLU A 178 2.13 -2.58 18.67
C GLU A 178 2.81 -3.80 18.05
N SER A 179 4.14 -3.86 18.18
CA SER A 179 4.96 -4.97 17.71
C SER A 179 4.44 -6.33 18.20
N GLY A 180 4.44 -7.31 17.30
CA GLY A 180 3.90 -8.65 17.60
C GLY A 180 2.38 -8.78 17.56
N LYS A 181 1.65 -7.69 17.26
CA LYS A 181 0.21 -7.72 17.04
C LYS A 181 -0.14 -7.58 15.56
N ILE A 182 -1.31 -8.10 15.17
CA ILE A 182 -1.90 -7.94 13.83
C ILE A 182 -3.28 -7.32 13.97
N GLY A 183 -3.48 -6.19 13.31
CA GLY A 183 -4.78 -5.58 13.08
C GLY A 183 -5.31 -5.95 11.70
N ILE A 184 -6.58 -6.34 11.61
CA ILE A 184 -7.25 -6.64 10.34
C ILE A 184 -8.41 -5.67 10.20
N VAL A 185 -8.35 -4.78 9.18
CA VAL A 185 -9.43 -3.84 8.93
C VAL A 185 -10.67 -4.58 8.45
N ARG A 186 -11.84 -4.25 9.02
CA ARG A 186 -13.09 -4.97 8.74
C ARG A 186 -13.52 -4.84 7.27
N HIS A 187 -13.37 -3.67 6.68
CA HIS A 187 -13.90 -3.39 5.34
C HIS A 187 -12.82 -2.96 4.36
N TYR A 188 -12.31 -1.75 4.48
CA TYR A 188 -11.35 -1.18 3.54
C TYR A 188 -10.01 -0.93 4.22
N ALA A 189 -9.03 -1.81 3.97
CA ALA A 189 -7.67 -1.64 4.47
C ALA A 189 -6.97 -0.42 3.84
N PHE A 190 -7.32 -0.10 2.58
CA PHE A 190 -6.91 1.14 1.91
C PHE A 190 -8.00 1.65 0.98
N GLY A 191 -8.02 2.97 0.79
CA GLY A 191 -8.97 3.66 -0.07
C GLY A 191 -8.44 3.90 -1.48
N CYS A 192 -9.32 4.45 -2.33
CA CYS A 192 -8.96 4.98 -3.63
C CYS A 192 -8.26 6.34 -3.49
N VAL A 193 -7.33 6.60 -4.38
CA VAL A 193 -6.53 7.82 -4.46
C VAL A 193 -6.88 8.60 -5.72
N GLY A 194 -6.95 9.89 -5.61
CA GLY A 194 -7.01 10.81 -6.76
C GLY A 194 -6.20 12.07 -6.47
N ASP A 195 -5.80 12.74 -7.51
CA ASP A 195 -5.19 14.05 -7.46
C ASP A 195 -5.85 15.01 -8.46
N PHE A 196 -5.64 16.29 -8.24
CA PHE A 196 -6.10 17.31 -9.17
C PHE A 196 -5.11 18.47 -9.27
N LYS A 197 -5.01 19.03 -10.47
CA LYS A 197 -4.32 20.27 -10.78
C LYS A 197 -5.24 21.13 -11.64
N VAL A 198 -5.46 22.35 -11.19
CA VAL A 198 -6.35 23.32 -11.87
C VAL A 198 -5.56 24.61 -12.10
N ARG A 199 -5.65 25.12 -13.30
CA ARG A 199 -5.15 26.43 -13.68
C ARG A 199 -6.31 27.30 -14.07
N ILE A 200 -6.56 28.35 -13.31
CA ILE A 200 -7.56 29.38 -13.65
C ILE A 200 -6.87 30.48 -14.44
N ILE A 201 -7.42 30.81 -15.59
CA ILE A 201 -6.84 31.78 -16.53
C ILE A 201 -7.76 32.98 -16.59
N GLY A 202 -7.22 34.14 -16.16
CA GLY A 202 -7.90 35.41 -16.16
C GLY A 202 -7.27 36.39 -17.15
N LYS A 203 -7.35 37.70 -16.85
CA LYS A 203 -6.76 38.79 -17.61
C LYS A 203 -5.93 39.68 -16.71
N LYS A 204 -4.62 39.65 -16.92
CA LYS A 204 -3.63 40.46 -16.20
C LYS A 204 -3.89 41.95 -16.37
N GLY A 205 -3.63 42.73 -15.30
CA GLY A 205 -3.69 44.18 -15.38
C GLY A 205 -3.26 44.89 -14.10
N HIS A 206 -3.39 46.23 -14.10
CA HIS A 206 -2.98 47.07 -12.98
C HIS A 206 -4.01 46.96 -11.83
N ALA A 207 -3.57 46.68 -10.61
CA ALA A 207 -4.44 46.44 -9.46
C ALA A 207 -5.30 47.64 -9.05
N SER A 208 -4.99 48.87 -9.49
CA SER A 208 -5.82 50.07 -9.26
C SER A 208 -7.00 50.20 -10.23
N TRP A 209 -7.06 49.37 -11.27
CA TRP A 209 -8.15 49.32 -12.23
C TRP A 209 -8.65 47.89 -12.42
N PRO A 210 -9.18 47.31 -11.36
CA PRO A 210 -9.60 45.92 -11.38
C PRO A 210 -10.70 45.62 -12.40
N GLU A 211 -11.55 46.60 -12.73
CA GLU A 211 -12.61 46.52 -13.74
C GLU A 211 -12.10 46.28 -15.18
N GLN A 212 -10.81 46.51 -15.42
CA GLN A 212 -10.16 46.24 -16.72
C GLN A 212 -9.51 44.85 -16.79
N THR A 213 -9.58 44.07 -15.68
CA THR A 213 -8.95 42.80 -15.51
C THR A 213 -9.99 41.68 -15.34
N VAL A 214 -9.53 40.44 -15.29
CA VAL A 214 -10.31 39.29 -14.84
C VAL A 214 -9.46 38.54 -13.81
N ASP A 215 -9.86 38.59 -12.56
CA ASP A 215 -9.04 38.14 -11.44
C ASP A 215 -9.11 36.60 -11.25
N PRO A 216 -8.02 35.87 -11.57
CA PRO A 216 -7.98 34.41 -11.38
C PRO A 216 -7.83 34.00 -9.92
N ILE A 217 -7.29 34.89 -9.04
CA ILE A 217 -7.15 34.60 -7.60
C ILE A 217 -8.53 34.56 -6.95
N ALA A 218 -9.40 35.52 -7.28
CA ALA A 218 -10.76 35.57 -6.75
C ALA A 218 -11.54 34.31 -7.13
N ALA A 219 -11.48 33.89 -8.39
CA ALA A 219 -12.14 32.66 -8.85
C ALA A 219 -11.57 31.39 -8.19
N ALA A 220 -10.23 31.27 -8.07
CA ALA A 220 -9.59 30.14 -7.42
C ALA A 220 -9.94 30.05 -5.92
N ASN A 221 -10.00 31.20 -5.22
CA ASN A 221 -10.41 31.24 -3.82
C ASN A 221 -11.87 30.80 -3.63
N GLU A 222 -12.77 31.22 -4.53
CA GLU A 222 -14.18 30.79 -4.47
C GLU A 222 -14.29 29.28 -4.66
N ILE A 223 -13.57 28.68 -5.61
CA ILE A 223 -13.53 27.23 -5.80
C ILE A 223 -13.02 26.54 -4.53
N TYR A 224 -11.94 27.04 -3.93
CA TYR A 224 -11.40 26.49 -2.68
C TYR A 224 -12.44 26.49 -1.56
N GLN A 225 -13.21 27.56 -1.41
CA GLN A 225 -14.25 27.68 -0.36
C GLN A 225 -15.45 26.77 -0.62
N HIS A 226 -15.69 26.31 -1.85
CA HIS A 226 -16.76 25.37 -2.19
C HIS A 226 -16.40 23.90 -1.88
N ILE A 227 -15.10 23.54 -1.74
CA ILE A 227 -14.68 22.16 -1.45
C ILE A 227 -15.40 21.56 -0.21
N PRO A 228 -15.53 22.25 0.94
CA PRO A 228 -16.30 21.72 2.07
C PRO A 228 -17.77 21.44 1.75
N ALA A 229 -18.38 22.22 0.85
CA ALA A 229 -19.75 21.98 0.42
C ALA A 229 -19.87 20.71 -0.44
N ILE A 230 -18.91 20.46 -1.33
CA ILE A 230 -18.82 19.20 -2.07
C ILE A 230 -18.81 18.02 -1.09
N LEU A 231 -17.94 18.06 -0.10
CA LEU A 231 -17.75 16.97 0.86
C LEU A 231 -18.94 16.74 1.80
N THR A 232 -19.74 17.76 2.07
CA THR A 232 -20.80 17.71 3.09
C THR A 232 -22.23 17.79 2.53
N ARG A 233 -22.42 18.30 1.31
CA ARG A 233 -23.75 18.54 0.73
C ARG A 233 -24.04 17.67 -0.48
N THR A 234 -23.03 17.35 -1.28
CA THR A 234 -23.22 16.58 -2.51
C THR A 234 -22.81 15.11 -2.38
N VAL A 235 -21.85 14.83 -1.51
CA VAL A 235 -21.43 13.46 -1.14
C VAL A 235 -21.91 13.13 0.26
N SER A 236 -22.40 11.89 0.48
CA SER A 236 -22.92 11.47 1.79
C SER A 236 -21.91 11.75 2.91
N GLY A 237 -22.36 12.36 3.99
CA GLY A 237 -21.52 12.66 5.16
C GLY A 237 -21.01 11.43 5.91
N THR A 238 -21.65 10.26 5.70
CA THR A 238 -21.26 9.00 6.34
C THR A 238 -20.17 8.24 5.58
N GLU A 239 -19.85 8.63 4.36
CA GLU A 239 -18.78 8.01 3.59
C GLU A 239 -17.41 8.62 3.98
N PRO A 240 -16.41 7.80 4.38
CA PRO A 240 -15.06 8.28 4.63
C PRO A 240 -14.44 8.86 3.37
N LYS A 241 -14.04 10.14 3.41
CA LYS A 241 -13.47 10.84 2.26
C LYS A 241 -12.70 12.07 2.68
N ILE A 242 -11.74 12.46 1.86
CA ILE A 242 -10.92 13.67 2.01
C ILE A 242 -10.72 14.31 0.66
N MET A 243 -10.75 15.65 0.61
CA MET A 243 -10.28 16.46 -0.51
C MET A 243 -9.50 17.65 0.08
N SER A 244 -8.22 17.74 -0.23
CA SER A 244 -7.33 18.76 0.31
C SER A 244 -6.60 19.46 -0.81
N VAL A 245 -6.67 20.81 -0.82
CA VAL A 245 -5.77 21.64 -1.64
C VAL A 245 -4.45 21.74 -0.89
N THR A 246 -3.37 21.34 -1.54
CA THR A 246 -2.03 21.28 -0.92
C THR A 246 -1.11 22.41 -1.39
N TYR A 247 -1.47 23.09 -2.47
CA TYR A 247 -0.78 24.27 -2.95
C TYR A 247 -1.73 25.18 -3.73
N MET A 248 -1.42 26.50 -3.71
CA MET A 248 -2.04 27.52 -4.54
C MET A 248 -1.00 28.60 -4.85
N GLN A 249 -0.81 28.90 -6.11
CA GLN A 249 0.23 29.84 -6.60
C GLN A 249 -0.34 30.80 -7.62
N ALA A 250 -0.11 32.10 -7.41
CA ALA A 250 -0.49 33.16 -8.33
C ALA A 250 0.40 34.40 -8.16
N GLY A 251 0.68 35.09 -9.25
CA GLY A 251 1.43 36.34 -9.23
C GLY A 251 2.91 36.19 -8.81
N ASP A 252 3.52 37.35 -8.52
CA ASP A 252 4.89 37.47 -8.02
C ASP A 252 4.87 38.23 -6.69
N VAL A 253 5.48 37.69 -5.66
CA VAL A 253 5.54 38.26 -4.29
C VAL A 253 6.24 39.64 -4.28
N ASN A 254 7.09 39.91 -5.24
CA ASN A 254 7.82 41.19 -5.38
C ASN A 254 7.05 42.27 -6.19
N VAL A 255 5.91 41.88 -6.83
CA VAL A 255 5.13 42.76 -7.72
C VAL A 255 3.69 42.85 -7.20
N ARG A 256 3.44 43.84 -6.33
CA ARG A 256 2.18 43.95 -5.56
C ARG A 256 1.06 44.70 -6.24
N ASN A 257 1.35 45.36 -7.38
CA ASN A 257 0.41 46.24 -8.09
C ASN A 257 -0.12 45.63 -9.39
N ILE A 258 0.03 44.29 -9.59
CA ILE A 258 -0.42 43.60 -10.79
C ILE A 258 -1.35 42.44 -10.37
N ILE A 259 -2.58 42.43 -10.92
CA ILE A 259 -3.44 41.23 -10.93
C ILE A 259 -2.85 40.24 -11.93
N PRO A 260 -2.54 38.98 -11.54
CA PRO A 260 -1.83 38.04 -12.40
C PRO A 260 -2.69 37.51 -13.55
N GLN A 261 -2.02 36.89 -14.53
CA GLN A 261 -2.69 36.24 -15.66
C GLN A 261 -3.41 34.94 -15.24
N ASP A 262 -2.85 34.20 -14.29
CA ASP A 262 -3.35 32.91 -13.86
C ASP A 262 -3.12 32.65 -12.38
N CYS A 263 -3.88 31.67 -11.88
CA CYS A 263 -3.72 31.05 -10.56
C CYS A 263 -3.73 29.53 -10.74
N VAL A 264 -2.73 28.85 -10.21
CA VAL A 264 -2.63 27.38 -10.24
C VAL A 264 -2.80 26.84 -8.85
N PHE A 265 -3.70 25.89 -8.67
CA PHE A 265 -3.85 25.15 -7.41
C PHE A 265 -4.02 23.66 -7.67
N GLY A 266 -3.77 22.86 -6.66
CA GLY A 266 -3.94 21.43 -6.76
C GLY A 266 -3.86 20.74 -5.41
N GLY A 267 -4.13 19.44 -5.43
CA GLY A 267 -4.17 18.67 -4.21
C GLY A 267 -4.56 17.23 -4.42
N THR A 268 -5.08 16.63 -3.38
CA THR A 268 -5.38 15.20 -3.34
C THR A 268 -6.81 14.93 -2.92
N MET A 269 -7.35 13.82 -3.43
CA MET A 269 -8.64 13.27 -3.06
C MET A 269 -8.48 11.83 -2.57
N ARG A 270 -9.25 11.44 -1.56
CA ARG A 270 -9.30 10.09 -1.02
C ARG A 270 -10.74 9.69 -0.73
N ALA A 271 -11.09 8.45 -1.00
CA ALA A 271 -12.34 7.86 -0.53
C ALA A 271 -12.18 6.34 -0.41
N VAL A 272 -12.93 5.70 0.49
CA VAL A 272 -12.91 4.24 0.60
C VAL A 272 -13.59 3.54 -0.56
N LYS A 273 -14.55 4.22 -1.22
CA LYS A 273 -15.28 3.69 -2.38
C LYS A 273 -14.97 4.51 -3.62
N ARG A 274 -14.69 3.82 -4.72
CA ARG A 274 -14.39 4.46 -6.00
C ARG A 274 -15.52 5.36 -6.49
N GLU A 275 -16.78 4.93 -6.32
CA GLU A 275 -17.95 5.70 -6.73
C GLU A 275 -18.07 7.04 -5.99
N VAL A 276 -17.62 7.08 -4.73
CA VAL A 276 -17.55 8.31 -3.94
C VAL A 276 -16.51 9.25 -4.52
N LEU A 277 -15.35 8.73 -4.88
CA LEU A 277 -14.27 9.52 -5.46
C LEU A 277 -14.62 10.06 -6.84
N GLU A 278 -15.28 9.25 -7.67
CA GLU A 278 -15.79 9.66 -8.99
C GLU A 278 -16.85 10.78 -8.86
N LYS A 279 -17.73 10.68 -7.86
CA LYS A 279 -18.69 11.75 -7.57
C LYS A 279 -17.99 13.03 -7.10
N MET A 280 -16.98 12.92 -6.24
CA MET A 280 -16.19 14.08 -5.79
C MET A 280 -15.52 14.78 -6.98
N LYS A 281 -14.93 14.02 -7.90
CA LYS A 281 -14.34 14.54 -9.15
C LYS A 281 -15.39 15.29 -9.98
N ALA A 282 -16.52 14.67 -10.25
CA ALA A 282 -17.57 15.27 -11.07
C ALA A 282 -18.12 16.58 -10.47
N GLU A 283 -18.29 16.63 -9.14
CA GLU A 283 -18.74 17.85 -8.45
C GLU A 283 -17.66 18.93 -8.46
N LEU A 284 -16.39 18.58 -8.29
CA LEU A 284 -15.28 19.53 -8.41
C LEU A 284 -15.21 20.14 -9.81
N GLU A 285 -15.32 19.33 -10.87
CA GLU A 285 -15.37 19.79 -12.26
C GLU A 285 -16.53 20.75 -12.51
N LYS A 286 -17.69 20.45 -11.96
CA LYS A 286 -18.89 21.28 -12.07
C LYS A 286 -18.73 22.65 -11.36
N GLU A 287 -18.16 22.65 -10.13
CA GLU A 287 -17.89 23.89 -9.39
C GLU A 287 -16.86 24.76 -10.12
N ILE A 288 -15.76 24.17 -10.62
CA ILE A 288 -14.76 24.88 -11.42
C ILE A 288 -15.42 25.58 -12.62
N LYS A 289 -16.21 24.83 -13.38
CA LYS A 289 -16.91 25.33 -14.56
C LYS A 289 -17.88 26.47 -14.22
N GLY A 290 -18.69 26.30 -13.18
CA GLY A 290 -19.69 27.29 -12.77
C GLY A 290 -19.06 28.58 -12.26
N ILE A 291 -18.06 28.48 -11.40
CA ILE A 291 -17.37 29.64 -10.82
C ILE A 291 -16.59 30.38 -11.90
N CYS A 292 -15.87 29.70 -12.77
CA CYS A 292 -15.16 30.32 -13.90
C CYS A 292 -16.13 31.11 -14.81
N GLN A 293 -17.33 30.58 -15.05
CA GLN A 293 -18.34 31.30 -15.83
C GLN A 293 -18.79 32.58 -15.13
N VAL A 294 -19.00 32.55 -13.80
CA VAL A 294 -19.38 33.74 -13.01
C VAL A 294 -18.30 34.82 -13.04
N TYR A 295 -17.04 34.43 -12.88
CA TYR A 295 -15.89 35.34 -12.86
C TYR A 295 -15.38 35.75 -14.24
N GLY A 296 -15.88 35.14 -15.32
CA GLY A 296 -15.40 35.41 -16.70
C GLY A 296 -13.99 34.87 -16.96
N THR A 297 -13.53 33.92 -16.18
CA THR A 297 -12.25 33.21 -16.35
C THR A 297 -12.41 31.99 -17.26
N SER A 298 -11.32 31.51 -17.83
CA SER A 298 -11.22 30.16 -18.38
C SER A 298 -10.36 29.27 -17.46
N TYR A 299 -10.33 27.96 -17.73
CA TYR A 299 -9.57 27.02 -16.90
C TYR A 299 -9.01 25.85 -17.70
N GLU A 300 -7.95 25.26 -17.17
CA GLU A 300 -7.41 23.96 -17.52
C GLU A 300 -7.46 23.10 -16.24
N ALA A 301 -8.03 21.90 -16.32
CA ALA A 301 -8.14 21.00 -15.17
C ALA A 301 -7.65 19.60 -15.56
N ASP A 302 -6.75 19.05 -14.76
CA ASP A 302 -6.32 17.65 -14.81
C ASP A 302 -6.71 17.02 -13.47
N ILE A 303 -7.71 16.13 -13.50
CA ILE A 303 -8.27 15.47 -12.30
C ILE A 303 -8.27 13.97 -12.55
N ARG A 304 -7.41 13.25 -11.84
CA ARG A 304 -7.16 11.83 -12.05
C ARG A 304 -7.58 11.01 -10.84
N ILE A 305 -8.02 9.79 -11.09
CA ILE A 305 -8.29 8.77 -10.08
C ILE A 305 -7.33 7.61 -10.36
N HIS A 306 -6.57 7.22 -9.34
CA HIS A 306 -5.57 6.18 -9.40
C HIS A 306 -6.06 4.95 -8.62
N GLY A 307 -5.90 3.75 -9.19
CA GLY A 307 -6.16 2.49 -8.54
C GLY A 307 -7.58 2.30 -8.00
N GLY A 308 -7.74 1.25 -7.24
CA GLY A 308 -8.95 0.89 -6.51
C GLY A 308 -8.77 0.98 -4.99
N SER A 309 -9.75 0.45 -4.26
CA SER A 309 -9.65 0.27 -2.80
C SER A 309 -9.23 -1.16 -2.48
N VAL A 310 -8.42 -1.34 -1.46
CA VAL A 310 -8.16 -2.66 -0.87
C VAL A 310 -9.32 -3.04 0.03
N LYS A 311 -10.25 -3.81 -0.52
CA LYS A 311 -11.42 -4.31 0.23
C LYS A 311 -11.13 -5.70 0.78
N ASN A 312 -11.20 -5.85 2.08
CA ASN A 312 -11.09 -7.15 2.72
C ASN A 312 -12.35 -7.99 2.49
N ALA A 313 -12.17 -9.25 2.08
CA ALA A 313 -13.25 -10.20 1.83
C ALA A 313 -13.88 -10.64 3.16
N PRO A 314 -15.17 -10.31 3.42
CA PRO A 314 -15.78 -10.56 4.73
C PRO A 314 -15.79 -12.03 5.11
N GLU A 315 -15.96 -12.92 4.12
CA GLU A 315 -15.99 -14.37 4.32
C GLU A 315 -14.65 -15.00 4.73
N LEU A 316 -13.54 -14.25 4.61
CA LEU A 316 -12.20 -14.71 4.99
C LEU A 316 -11.73 -14.16 6.34
N LEU A 317 -12.33 -13.06 6.84
CA LEU A 317 -11.83 -12.32 7.99
C LEU A 317 -11.65 -13.16 9.25
N ASN A 318 -12.68 -13.92 9.62
CA ASN A 318 -12.65 -14.73 10.85
C ASN A 318 -11.64 -15.87 10.74
N GLY A 319 -11.56 -16.52 9.58
CA GLY A 319 -10.58 -17.57 9.30
C GLY A 319 -9.15 -17.06 9.35
N VAL A 320 -8.88 -15.91 8.73
CA VAL A 320 -7.56 -15.25 8.75
C VAL A 320 -7.20 -14.83 10.18
N LYS A 321 -8.13 -14.19 10.90
CA LYS A 321 -7.94 -13.82 12.31
C LYS A 321 -7.60 -15.03 13.17
N LYS A 322 -8.35 -16.11 13.02
CA LYS A 322 -8.13 -17.36 13.77
C LYS A 322 -6.75 -17.95 13.44
N SER A 323 -6.43 -18.09 12.15
CA SER A 323 -5.16 -18.68 11.71
C SER A 323 -3.95 -17.88 12.21
N ALA A 324 -3.99 -16.56 12.14
CA ALA A 324 -2.93 -15.72 12.70
C ALA A 324 -2.87 -15.87 14.23
N ALA A 325 -4.02 -15.89 14.91
CA ALA A 325 -4.09 -16.03 16.37
C ALA A 325 -3.60 -17.39 16.88
N ASP A 326 -3.71 -18.45 16.09
CA ASP A 326 -3.26 -19.81 16.45
C ASP A 326 -1.72 -19.87 16.58
N VAL A 327 -0.98 -18.99 15.90
CA VAL A 327 0.49 -18.91 15.99
C VAL A 327 0.99 -17.74 16.85
N LEU A 328 0.26 -16.62 16.89
CA LEU A 328 0.66 -15.42 17.64
C LEU A 328 0.01 -15.29 19.01
N GLY A 329 -1.07 -16.04 19.26
CA GLY A 329 -1.92 -15.92 20.45
C GLY A 329 -3.12 -14.99 20.24
N LYS A 330 -4.26 -15.36 20.80
CA LYS A 330 -5.57 -14.71 20.57
C LYS A 330 -5.60 -13.21 20.90
N LYS A 331 -4.84 -12.77 21.90
CA LYS A 331 -4.78 -11.35 22.32
C LYS A 331 -4.01 -10.45 21.34
N ASN A 332 -3.24 -11.06 20.45
CA ASN A 332 -2.35 -10.35 19.53
C ASN A 332 -2.96 -10.16 18.13
N VAL A 333 -4.19 -10.65 17.88
CA VAL A 333 -4.87 -10.50 16.59
C VAL A 333 -6.28 -9.96 16.79
N TYR A 334 -6.59 -8.81 16.21
CA TYR A 334 -7.86 -8.11 16.42
C TYR A 334 -8.39 -7.47 15.13
N ILE A 335 -9.67 -7.12 15.14
CA ILE A 335 -10.32 -6.39 14.05
C ILE A 335 -10.21 -4.89 14.34
N ILE A 336 -9.88 -4.13 13.31
CA ILE A 336 -9.93 -2.67 13.27
C ILE A 336 -11.24 -2.29 12.58
N GLU A 337 -12.08 -1.51 13.25
CA GLU A 337 -13.40 -1.14 12.72
C GLU A 337 -13.31 0.04 11.76
N GLU A 338 -12.31 0.90 11.91
CA GLU A 338 -12.11 2.10 11.10
C GLU A 338 -11.45 1.76 9.77
N ASP A 339 -12.04 2.27 8.67
CA ASP A 339 -11.48 2.20 7.33
C ASP A 339 -10.27 3.15 7.18
N ASN A 340 -9.29 2.76 6.34
CA ASN A 340 -8.12 3.57 6.05
C ASN A 340 -8.25 4.26 4.68
N LEU A 341 -7.80 5.51 4.60
CA LEU A 341 -7.84 6.35 3.39
C LEU A 341 -6.47 6.42 2.65
N GLY A 342 -5.44 5.70 3.09
CA GLY A 342 -4.21 5.54 2.33
C GLY A 342 -4.47 4.87 0.97
N GLY A 343 -3.50 4.95 0.07
CA GLY A 343 -3.50 4.22 -1.20
C GLY A 343 -2.63 2.97 -1.13
N GLU A 344 -2.99 1.93 -1.89
CA GLU A 344 -2.21 0.70 -1.99
C GLU A 344 -2.62 -0.06 -3.26
N ASN A 345 -1.67 -0.43 -4.10
CA ASN A 345 -1.98 -1.07 -5.37
C ASN A 345 -2.27 -2.58 -5.27
N PHE A 346 -2.22 -3.17 -4.08
CA PHE A 346 -2.84 -4.48 -3.83
C PHE A 346 -4.35 -4.48 -4.13
N ALA A 347 -4.94 -3.30 -4.26
CA ALA A 347 -6.30 -3.11 -4.75
C ALA A 347 -6.57 -3.86 -6.05
N GLU A 348 -5.57 -3.95 -6.93
CA GLU A 348 -5.69 -4.66 -8.21
C GLU A 348 -5.86 -6.17 -8.01
N TYR A 349 -5.21 -6.76 -7.02
CA TYR A 349 -5.40 -8.17 -6.65
C TYR A 349 -6.75 -8.38 -5.96
N SER A 350 -7.08 -7.55 -4.97
CA SER A 350 -8.32 -7.68 -4.18
C SER A 350 -9.60 -7.43 -4.99
N SER A 351 -9.49 -6.75 -6.12
CA SER A 351 -10.60 -6.57 -7.07
C SER A 351 -10.88 -7.81 -7.93
N ARG A 352 -9.92 -8.75 -8.02
CA ARG A 352 -9.99 -9.92 -8.92
C ARG A 352 -10.20 -11.24 -8.17
N VAL A 353 -9.71 -11.34 -6.94
CA VAL A 353 -9.87 -12.53 -6.08
C VAL A 353 -10.21 -12.11 -4.64
N PRO A 354 -10.95 -12.96 -3.88
CA PRO A 354 -11.15 -12.71 -2.45
C PRO A 354 -9.82 -12.49 -1.75
N ALA A 355 -9.65 -11.39 -1.02
CA ALA A 355 -8.38 -11.03 -0.43
C ALA A 355 -8.52 -10.47 0.99
N VAL A 356 -7.45 -10.57 1.79
CA VAL A 356 -7.34 -9.89 3.07
C VAL A 356 -5.97 -9.21 3.18
N TYR A 357 -6.02 -7.94 3.52
CA TYR A 357 -4.86 -7.12 3.85
C TYR A 357 -4.79 -6.90 5.36
N MET A 358 -3.61 -7.10 5.94
CA MET A 358 -3.38 -7.03 7.38
C MET A 358 -2.42 -5.90 7.73
N PHE A 359 -2.53 -5.36 8.95
CA PHE A 359 -1.57 -4.43 9.52
C PHE A 359 -0.74 -5.14 10.58
N ILE A 360 0.55 -5.31 10.32
CA ILE A 360 1.51 -5.92 11.25
C ILE A 360 2.15 -4.81 12.07
N GLY A 361 1.99 -4.87 13.38
CA GLY A 361 2.52 -3.88 14.29
C GLY A 361 4.03 -3.85 14.28
N ILE A 362 4.58 -2.63 14.16
CA ILE A 362 6.02 -2.34 14.21
C ILE A 362 6.38 -1.32 15.29
N LYS A 363 5.43 -0.95 16.15
CA LYS A 363 5.63 -0.02 17.27
C LYS A 363 6.02 -0.80 18.52
N PRO A 364 7.27 -0.70 19.01
CA PRO A 364 7.67 -1.33 20.27
C PRO A 364 6.75 -0.94 21.43
N GLU A 365 6.42 -1.89 22.29
CA GLU A 365 5.44 -1.71 23.38
C GLU A 365 5.81 -0.56 24.32
N GLU A 366 7.12 -0.38 24.57
CA GLU A 366 7.64 0.68 25.44
C GLU A 366 7.56 2.08 24.87
N LYS A 367 7.23 2.24 23.57
CA LYS A 367 7.08 3.53 22.91
C LYS A 367 5.61 3.93 22.80
N GLU A 368 5.28 5.14 23.21
CA GLU A 368 3.94 5.72 23.00
C GLU A 368 3.65 5.92 21.51
N ALA A 369 4.63 6.43 20.77
CA ALA A 369 4.56 6.62 19.32
C ALA A 369 5.94 6.43 18.68
N ILE A 370 5.94 6.10 17.38
CA ILE A 370 7.13 6.10 16.52
C ILE A 370 6.85 6.99 15.31
N PRO A 371 7.90 7.45 14.59
CA PRO A 371 7.72 8.17 13.34
C PRO A 371 6.85 7.38 12.36
N GLY A 372 5.93 8.08 11.69
CA GLY A 372 5.02 7.48 10.71
C GLY A 372 5.74 7.01 9.44
N LEU A 373 4.97 6.37 8.56
CA LEU A 373 5.41 6.03 7.21
C LEU A 373 5.84 7.29 6.46
N HIS A 374 6.78 7.15 5.53
CA HIS A 374 7.36 8.24 4.72
C HIS A 374 8.09 9.31 5.54
N SER A 375 8.48 8.98 6.79
CA SER A 375 9.33 9.85 7.62
C SER A 375 10.81 9.53 7.40
N PRO A 376 11.70 10.55 7.32
CA PRO A 376 13.15 10.32 7.32
C PRO A 376 13.67 9.68 8.62
N GLU A 377 12.86 9.64 9.65
CA GLU A 377 13.16 9.03 10.95
C GLU A 377 12.40 7.71 11.16
N TYR A 378 11.77 7.17 10.11
CA TYR A 378 11.06 5.89 10.16
C TYR A 378 11.96 4.77 10.67
N GLN A 379 11.40 3.91 11.51
CA GLN A 379 12.08 2.73 12.07
C GLN A 379 11.15 1.53 11.99
N PHE A 380 11.73 0.39 11.63
CA PHE A 380 11.04 -0.89 11.58
C PHE A 380 11.54 -1.78 12.70
N ASP A 381 10.66 -2.40 13.46
CA ASP A 381 11.03 -3.35 14.51
C ASP A 381 11.29 -4.74 13.90
N ASP A 382 12.56 -5.12 13.81
CA ASP A 382 12.98 -6.41 13.24
C ASP A 382 12.41 -7.62 14.00
N THR A 383 12.04 -7.48 15.29
CA THR A 383 11.52 -8.58 16.11
C THR A 383 10.19 -9.14 15.64
N VAL A 384 9.48 -8.40 14.78
CA VAL A 384 8.17 -8.82 14.25
C VAL A 384 8.29 -9.80 13.07
N LEU A 385 9.45 -9.89 12.43
CA LEU A 385 9.65 -10.63 11.17
C LEU A 385 9.27 -12.11 11.28
N ALA A 386 9.74 -12.79 12.31
CA ALA A 386 9.46 -14.21 12.51
C ALA A 386 7.97 -14.47 12.78
N GLY A 387 7.34 -13.61 13.59
CA GLY A 387 5.91 -13.69 13.89
C GLY A 387 5.04 -13.44 12.65
N ALA A 388 5.40 -12.44 11.85
CA ALA A 388 4.73 -12.13 10.59
C ALA A 388 4.83 -13.31 9.60
N ALA A 389 6.04 -13.87 9.42
CA ALA A 389 6.27 -15.03 8.57
C ALA A 389 5.43 -16.25 9.03
N ALA A 390 5.36 -16.50 10.35
CA ALA A 390 4.55 -17.56 10.91
C ALA A 390 3.05 -17.37 10.64
N ALA A 391 2.55 -16.13 10.78
CA ALA A 391 1.15 -15.81 10.49
C ALA A 391 0.82 -16.03 9.01
N PHE A 392 1.65 -15.54 8.08
CA PHE A 392 1.49 -15.77 6.64
C PHE A 392 1.50 -17.27 6.30
N ALA A 393 2.44 -18.03 6.86
CA ALA A 393 2.54 -19.47 6.62
C ALA A 393 1.27 -20.22 7.10
N ASN A 394 0.78 -19.90 8.30
CA ASN A 394 -0.42 -20.54 8.83
C ASN A 394 -1.68 -20.17 8.05
N ILE A 395 -1.84 -18.89 7.68
CA ILE A 395 -2.94 -18.42 6.84
C ILE A 395 -2.92 -19.13 5.48
N ALA A 396 -1.76 -19.28 4.85
CA ALA A 396 -1.63 -19.94 3.56
C ALA A 396 -2.00 -21.42 3.64
N ILE A 397 -1.56 -22.15 4.68
CA ILE A 397 -1.93 -23.57 4.89
C ILE A 397 -3.44 -23.71 5.04
N HIS A 398 -4.06 -22.93 5.94
CA HIS A 398 -5.52 -22.96 6.14
C HIS A 398 -6.29 -22.52 4.89
N GLY A 399 -5.74 -21.55 4.14
CA GLY A 399 -6.26 -21.13 2.83
C GLY A 399 -6.27 -22.27 1.82
N CYS A 400 -5.13 -22.94 1.65
CA CYS A 400 -5.01 -24.11 0.77
C CYS A 400 -5.95 -25.25 1.18
N MET A 401 -6.15 -25.47 2.47
CA MET A 401 -7.07 -26.49 2.98
C MET A 401 -8.56 -26.10 2.92
N GLY A 402 -8.86 -24.84 2.53
CA GLY A 402 -10.24 -24.33 2.43
C GLY A 402 -10.89 -24.01 3.78
N GLU A 403 -10.10 -23.86 4.83
CA GLU A 403 -10.55 -23.69 6.22
C GLU A 403 -10.73 -22.23 6.66
N LEU A 404 -10.48 -21.27 5.76
CA LEU A 404 -10.64 -19.84 6.07
C LEU A 404 -12.08 -19.33 5.89
N LYS A 405 -12.90 -19.99 5.08
CA LYS A 405 -14.32 -19.63 4.92
C LYS A 405 -15.14 -20.26 6.05
N GLU A 406 -15.95 -19.45 6.71
CA GLU A 406 -17.01 -19.98 7.58
C GLU A 406 -18.09 -20.62 6.69
N ASN A 407 -18.51 -21.84 7.06
CA ASN A 407 -19.64 -22.55 6.46
C ASN A 407 -20.97 -21.89 6.85
#